data_ce57b39d6de7b63f0ab965b914fbe71d
#
_entry.id   ce57b39d6de7b63f0ab965b914fbe71d
#
_cell.length_a   1.000
_cell.length_b   1.000
_cell.length_c   1.000
_cell.angle_alpha   90.00
_cell.angle_beta   90.00
_cell.angle_gamma   90.00
#
_symmetry.space_group_name_H-M   'P 1'
#
loop_
_entity.id
_entity.type
_entity.pdbx_description
1 polymer ?
#
loop_
_entity_poly.entity_id
_entity_poly.type
_entity_poly.pdbx_seq_one_letter_code
_entity_poly.pdbx_strand_id
1 'polypeptide(L)'
;MAHVDAYNRPISYLRISVTDRCNLRCVYCMPPEGVPWRPHEDILRYEEIETIVRAAAELGISKVRLTGGEPLVRPGIVDLVRILARIPGVDDLAMTSNGILLSRYAAPLAEAGLQRVNVSLDTLRPERFERIARRGGRLEDVLAGMEAARRAGLEPIKINTVVMRGMNDDEVVDLARQTMEAGWNVRFIELMPLGNGVLADGGWWERVVTAQEIRRQIEAALGELEPAKVSAGGGPARTYRLPGAQGTLGFITPVSEHFCYRCNRLRLTADGQLRPCLLSDQEIDLRTPLRQGADVEQIKALLLQGIERKPMRHHLDECQMPASRVMSEIGG
;
A
#
# COMPACT_ATOMS: atom_id res chain seq x y z
N MET A 1 -16.35 16.79 -8.07
CA MET A 1 -16.71 15.34 -8.19
C MET A 1 -15.51 14.61 -8.78
N ALA A 2 -15.24 13.38 -8.35
CA ALA A 2 -14.12 12.60 -8.90
C ALA A 2 -14.38 12.25 -10.38
N HIS A 3 -13.34 12.35 -11.22
CA HIS A 3 -13.39 11.88 -12.60
C HIS A 3 -13.67 10.38 -12.64
N VAL A 4 -14.47 9.94 -13.61
CA VAL A 4 -14.75 8.52 -13.87
C VAL A 4 -13.90 8.04 -15.04
N ASP A 5 -13.48 6.77 -14.97
CA ASP A 5 -12.79 6.13 -16.09
C ASP A 5 -13.77 5.60 -17.15
N ALA A 6 -13.25 4.98 -18.20
CA ALA A 6 -14.04 4.39 -19.29
C ALA A 6 -15.05 3.31 -18.84
N TYR A 7 -14.96 2.84 -17.61
CA TYR A 7 -15.82 1.80 -17.01
C TYR A 7 -16.69 2.35 -15.87
N ASN A 8 -16.90 3.66 -15.80
CA ASN A 8 -17.69 4.36 -14.79
C ASN A 8 -17.18 4.17 -13.34
N ARG A 9 -15.88 3.91 -13.15
CA ARG A 9 -15.28 3.84 -11.80
C ARG A 9 -14.81 5.23 -11.39
N PRO A 10 -15.28 5.79 -10.26
CA PRO A 10 -14.81 7.09 -9.78
C PRO A 10 -13.37 6.94 -9.26
N ILE A 11 -12.43 7.67 -9.89
CA ILE A 11 -11.02 7.64 -9.51
C ILE A 11 -10.78 8.73 -8.46
N SER A 12 -10.62 8.29 -7.22
CA SER A 12 -10.55 9.19 -6.05
C SER A 12 -9.31 8.98 -5.18
N TYR A 13 -8.37 8.12 -5.61
CA TYR A 13 -7.27 7.69 -4.76
C TYR A 13 -5.94 7.61 -5.51
N LEU A 14 -4.96 8.41 -5.08
CA LEU A 14 -3.59 8.39 -5.58
C LEU A 14 -2.65 7.77 -4.54
N ARG A 15 -1.90 6.74 -4.95
CA ARG A 15 -0.79 6.17 -4.16
C ARG A 15 0.51 6.70 -4.72
N ILE A 16 1.37 7.21 -3.87
CA ILE A 16 2.62 7.86 -4.27
C ILE A 16 3.78 7.11 -3.63
N SER A 17 4.61 6.47 -4.44
CA SER A 17 5.92 6.01 -4.01
C SER A 17 6.84 7.22 -3.90
N VAL A 18 7.33 7.49 -2.69
CA VAL A 18 8.24 8.63 -2.48
C VAL A 18 9.71 8.23 -2.61
N THR A 19 10.02 6.95 -2.63
CA THR A 19 11.38 6.41 -2.75
C THR A 19 11.34 4.94 -3.17
N ASP A 20 12.35 4.49 -3.89
CA ASP A 20 12.65 3.09 -4.20
C ASP A 20 13.42 2.37 -3.08
N ARG A 21 13.96 3.13 -2.12
CA ARG A 21 14.80 2.60 -1.03
C ARG A 21 13.95 2.04 0.09
N CYS A 22 14.42 0.92 0.66
CA CYS A 22 13.80 0.29 1.83
C CYS A 22 14.89 -0.21 2.79
N ASN A 23 14.63 -0.16 4.07
CA ASN A 23 15.48 -0.74 5.11
C ASN A 23 15.25 -2.24 5.33
N LEU A 24 14.20 -2.84 4.71
CA LEU A 24 13.93 -4.28 4.68
C LEU A 24 14.17 -4.87 3.28
N ARG A 25 14.11 -6.23 3.21
CA ARG A 25 14.24 -7.03 1.97
C ARG A 25 13.21 -8.15 1.95
N CYS A 26 11.92 -7.81 2.18
CA CYS A 26 10.86 -8.81 2.31
C CYS A 26 10.82 -9.76 1.12
N VAL A 27 10.66 -11.05 1.43
CA VAL A 27 10.76 -12.17 0.47
C VAL A 27 9.83 -12.05 -0.73
N TYR A 28 8.69 -11.39 -0.59
CA TYR A 28 7.69 -11.19 -1.65
C TYR A 28 7.82 -9.83 -2.36
N CYS A 29 8.71 -8.95 -1.90
CA CYS A 29 8.76 -7.56 -2.35
C CYS A 29 9.95 -7.29 -3.28
N MET A 30 11.12 -7.85 -2.96
CA MET A 30 12.35 -7.63 -3.74
C MET A 30 13.34 -8.78 -3.53
N PRO A 31 14.34 -8.94 -4.42
CA PRO A 31 15.41 -9.91 -4.26
C PRO A 31 16.23 -9.68 -2.97
N PRO A 32 16.96 -10.71 -2.48
CA PRO A 32 17.77 -10.58 -1.26
C PRO A 32 18.84 -9.49 -1.32
N GLU A 33 19.47 -9.32 -2.48
CA GLU A 33 20.45 -8.26 -2.77
C GLU A 33 19.80 -6.86 -2.84
N GLY A 34 18.51 -6.80 -3.00
CA GLY A 34 17.74 -5.57 -3.23
C GLY A 34 17.59 -5.23 -4.71
N VAL A 35 17.18 -4.00 -4.98
CA VAL A 35 17.11 -3.45 -6.33
C VAL A 35 18.18 -2.38 -6.52
N PRO A 36 18.71 -2.19 -7.74
CA PRO A 36 19.58 -1.07 -8.04
C PRO A 36 18.89 0.25 -7.69
N TRP A 37 19.55 1.08 -6.89
CA TRP A 37 18.99 2.37 -6.50
C TRP A 37 19.02 3.35 -7.67
N ARG A 38 17.90 4.03 -7.87
CA ARG A 38 17.86 5.13 -8.82
C ARG A 38 18.69 6.32 -8.31
N PRO A 39 19.41 7.03 -9.19
CA PRO A 39 20.05 8.29 -8.84
C PRO A 39 19.04 9.27 -8.22
N HIS A 40 19.48 10.12 -7.30
CA HIS A 40 18.62 11.13 -6.66
C HIS A 40 17.96 12.07 -7.66
N GLU A 41 18.65 12.38 -8.73
CA GLU A 41 18.15 13.20 -9.84
C GLU A 41 16.99 12.54 -10.60
N ASP A 42 16.86 11.23 -10.53
CA ASP A 42 15.76 10.50 -11.17
C ASP A 42 14.52 10.38 -10.27
N ILE A 43 14.63 10.69 -8.99
CA ILE A 43 13.52 10.65 -8.04
C ILE A 43 12.81 12.01 -8.04
N LEU A 44 11.47 11.98 -7.97
CA LEU A 44 10.65 13.19 -7.85
C LEU A 44 11.03 14.00 -6.61
N ARG A 45 11.20 15.31 -6.78
CA ARG A 45 11.32 16.27 -5.68
C ARG A 45 9.98 16.47 -4.98
N TYR A 46 9.99 17.00 -3.78
CA TYR A 46 8.75 17.22 -3.02
C TYR A 46 7.84 18.27 -3.67
N GLU A 47 8.41 19.26 -4.30
CA GLU A 47 7.70 20.28 -5.07
C GLU A 47 7.03 19.69 -6.33
N GLU A 48 7.69 18.72 -6.96
CA GLU A 48 7.11 17.99 -8.11
C GLU A 48 5.93 17.12 -7.65
N ILE A 49 6.05 16.45 -6.49
CA ILE A 49 4.95 15.69 -5.88
C ILE A 49 3.80 16.63 -5.47
N GLU A 50 4.09 17.79 -4.88
CA GLU A 50 3.08 18.81 -4.55
C GLU A 50 2.28 19.20 -5.79
N THR A 51 2.95 19.54 -6.89
CA THR A 51 2.31 19.92 -8.15
C THR A 51 1.38 18.82 -8.68
N ILE A 52 1.84 17.56 -8.67
CA ILE A 52 1.03 16.41 -9.08
C ILE A 52 -0.19 16.24 -8.17
N VAL A 53 -0.04 16.38 -6.85
CA VAL A 53 -1.16 16.23 -5.91
C VAL A 53 -2.16 17.37 -6.03
N ARG A 54 -1.72 18.61 -6.29
CA ARG A 54 -2.62 19.73 -6.60
C ARG A 54 -3.46 19.44 -7.85
N ALA A 55 -2.81 19.02 -8.93
CA ALA A 55 -3.47 18.62 -10.17
C ALA A 55 -4.48 17.47 -9.93
N ALA A 56 -4.10 16.48 -9.14
CA ALA A 56 -4.97 15.35 -8.79
C ALA A 56 -6.17 15.79 -7.94
N ALA A 57 -5.98 16.67 -6.96
CA ALA A 57 -7.05 17.19 -6.11
C ALA A 57 -8.10 17.97 -6.91
N GLU A 58 -7.69 18.78 -7.89
CA GLU A 58 -8.59 19.49 -8.80
C GLU A 58 -9.41 18.54 -9.67
N LEU A 59 -8.90 17.34 -9.98
CA LEU A 59 -9.64 16.27 -10.65
C LEU A 59 -10.54 15.46 -9.70
N GLY A 60 -10.62 15.84 -8.41
CA GLY A 60 -11.44 15.17 -7.40
C GLY A 60 -10.80 13.92 -6.79
N ILE A 61 -9.48 13.74 -6.95
CA ILE A 61 -8.72 12.70 -6.25
C ILE A 61 -8.39 13.22 -4.85
N SER A 62 -9.25 12.92 -3.88
CA SER A 62 -9.15 13.47 -2.52
C SER A 62 -8.38 12.57 -1.55
N LYS A 63 -8.00 11.37 -1.95
CA LYS A 63 -7.27 10.43 -1.10
C LYS A 63 -5.84 10.26 -1.59
N VAL A 64 -4.89 10.55 -0.71
CA VAL A 64 -3.46 10.41 -0.99
C VAL A 64 -2.83 9.43 0.00
N ARG A 65 -2.04 8.50 -0.51
CA ARG A 65 -1.29 7.58 0.32
C ARG A 65 0.18 7.59 -0.04
N LEU A 66 1.00 8.01 0.89
CA LEU A 66 2.44 7.92 0.78
C LEU A 66 2.89 6.48 1.05
N THR A 67 3.78 6.01 0.22
CA THR A 67 4.38 4.68 0.23
C THR A 67 5.77 4.77 -0.41
N GLY A 68 6.34 3.66 -0.84
CA GLY A 68 7.63 3.62 -1.51
C GLY A 68 8.20 2.21 -1.43
N GLY A 69 9.51 2.11 -1.31
CA GLY A 69 10.12 1.03 -0.58
C GLY A 69 9.70 1.19 0.89
N GLU A 70 10.36 2.09 1.62
CA GLU A 70 9.89 2.53 2.94
C GLU A 70 9.90 4.07 2.98
N PRO A 71 8.75 4.74 3.12
CA PRO A 71 8.69 6.20 3.06
C PRO A 71 9.48 6.89 4.18
N LEU A 72 9.61 6.27 5.34
CA LEU A 72 10.30 6.85 6.50
C LEU A 72 11.83 6.88 6.36
N VAL A 73 12.41 6.22 5.35
CA VAL A 73 13.85 6.35 5.07
C VAL A 73 14.16 7.57 4.22
N ARG A 74 13.17 8.23 3.62
CA ARG A 74 13.38 9.43 2.82
C ARG A 74 13.54 10.65 3.72
N PRO A 75 14.68 11.37 3.66
CA PRO A 75 14.88 12.60 4.44
C PRO A 75 13.79 13.65 4.14
N GLY A 76 13.33 14.38 5.17
CA GLY A 76 12.34 15.43 5.02
C GLY A 76 10.90 14.95 4.77
N ILE A 77 10.59 13.66 4.96
CA ILE A 77 9.24 13.10 4.72
C ILE A 77 8.14 13.81 5.52
N VAL A 78 8.45 14.31 6.72
CA VAL A 78 7.52 15.08 7.55
C VAL A 78 7.15 16.41 6.87
N ASP A 79 8.09 17.04 6.17
CA ASP A 79 7.84 18.28 5.44
C ASP A 79 6.93 18.02 4.23
N LEU A 80 7.15 16.92 3.51
CA LEU A 80 6.22 16.51 2.46
C LEU A 80 4.81 16.31 2.99
N VAL A 81 4.64 15.61 4.11
CA VAL A 81 3.31 15.44 4.75
C VAL A 81 2.68 16.79 5.06
N ARG A 82 3.45 17.73 5.62
CA ARG A 82 2.97 19.09 5.97
C ARG A 82 2.53 19.88 4.73
N ILE A 83 3.25 19.74 3.62
CA ILE A 83 2.91 20.36 2.34
C ILE A 83 1.59 19.77 1.83
N LEU A 84 1.49 18.45 1.74
CA LEU A 84 0.34 17.76 1.16
C LEU A 84 -0.94 17.92 2.01
N ALA A 85 -0.83 17.97 3.33
CA ALA A 85 -1.96 18.19 4.23
C ALA A 85 -2.64 19.56 4.07
N ARG A 86 -1.95 20.53 3.46
CA ARG A 86 -2.46 21.88 3.19
C ARG A 86 -3.11 22.05 1.82
N ILE A 87 -3.04 21.04 0.96
CA ILE A 87 -3.61 21.13 -0.39
C ILE A 87 -5.14 21.03 -0.28
N PRO A 88 -5.89 22.04 -0.75
CA PRO A 88 -7.35 21.97 -0.78
C PRO A 88 -7.83 20.76 -1.61
N GLY A 89 -8.82 20.03 -1.08
CA GLY A 89 -9.35 18.84 -1.74
C GLY A 89 -8.60 17.53 -1.40
N VAL A 90 -7.52 17.56 -0.62
CA VAL A 90 -6.92 16.36 -0.03
C VAL A 90 -7.57 16.11 1.34
N ASP A 91 -8.55 15.21 1.36
CA ASP A 91 -9.37 14.93 2.56
C ASP A 91 -8.84 13.75 3.38
N ASP A 92 -8.05 12.87 2.76
CA ASP A 92 -7.58 11.61 3.34
C ASP A 92 -6.09 11.41 3.02
N LEU A 93 -5.21 11.91 3.90
CA LEU A 93 -3.76 11.74 3.79
C LEU A 93 -3.29 10.64 4.74
N ALA A 94 -2.73 9.58 4.18
CA ALA A 94 -2.30 8.41 4.93
C ALA A 94 -0.94 7.88 4.44
N MET A 95 -0.30 7.02 5.24
CA MET A 95 0.97 6.40 4.90
C MET A 95 0.90 4.88 5.04
N THR A 96 1.67 4.16 4.23
CA THR A 96 1.98 2.73 4.44
C THR A 96 3.45 2.62 4.79
N SER A 97 3.77 1.97 5.90
CA SER A 97 5.13 1.81 6.43
C SER A 97 5.35 0.37 6.92
N ASN A 98 6.59 -0.09 6.94
CA ASN A 98 6.97 -1.33 7.61
C ASN A 98 7.05 -1.20 9.14
N GLY A 99 6.86 0.00 9.69
CA GLY A 99 6.77 0.26 11.12
C GLY A 99 8.09 0.44 11.87
N ILE A 100 9.23 -0.02 11.33
CA ILE A 100 10.54 -0.01 12.04
C ILE A 100 10.95 1.38 12.53
N LEU A 101 10.74 2.40 11.72
CA LEU A 101 11.12 3.77 12.06
C LEU A 101 9.96 4.59 12.65
N LEU A 102 8.76 3.99 12.74
CA LEU A 102 7.54 4.71 13.06
C LEU A 102 7.54 5.28 14.49
N SER A 103 8.19 4.61 15.44
CA SER A 103 8.34 5.12 16.82
C SER A 103 9.01 6.51 16.88
N ARG A 104 9.94 6.78 15.95
CA ARG A 104 10.62 8.08 15.83
C ARG A 104 9.78 9.14 15.12
N TYR A 105 8.93 8.71 14.17
CA TYR A 105 8.26 9.63 13.25
C TYR A 105 6.77 9.85 13.54
N ALA A 106 6.13 9.02 14.38
CA ALA A 106 4.68 9.07 14.58
C ALA A 106 4.16 10.45 15.02
N ALA A 107 4.71 11.03 16.08
CA ALA A 107 4.29 12.34 16.57
C ALA A 107 4.56 13.46 15.54
N PRO A 108 5.77 13.61 14.96
CA PRO A 108 6.02 14.62 13.94
C PRO A 108 5.10 14.48 12.69
N LEU A 109 4.76 13.25 12.29
CA LEU A 109 3.85 13.01 11.16
C LEU A 109 2.41 13.42 11.49
N ALA A 110 1.91 13.11 12.68
CA ALA A 110 0.59 13.54 13.14
C ALA A 110 0.49 15.07 13.22
N GLU A 111 1.50 15.73 13.79
CA GLU A 111 1.60 17.21 13.85
C GLU A 111 1.66 17.83 12.45
N ALA A 112 2.27 17.15 11.48
CA ALA A 112 2.32 17.59 10.09
C ALA A 112 0.99 17.41 9.35
N GLY A 113 0.01 16.68 9.92
CA GLY A 113 -1.32 16.48 9.34
C GLY A 113 -1.54 15.09 8.72
N LEU A 114 -0.65 14.11 8.97
CA LEU A 114 -0.94 12.72 8.63
C LEU A 114 -2.10 12.22 9.50
N GLN A 115 -3.09 11.58 8.88
CA GLN A 115 -4.29 11.15 9.61
C GLN A 115 -4.20 9.69 10.08
N ARG A 116 -3.57 8.84 9.28
CA ARG A 116 -3.55 7.39 9.54
C ARG A 116 -2.30 6.72 9.00
N VAL A 117 -1.97 5.58 9.59
CA VAL A 117 -0.92 4.70 9.10
C VAL A 117 -1.46 3.29 8.85
N ASN A 118 -0.99 2.67 7.76
CA ASN A 118 -1.05 1.23 7.58
C ASN A 118 0.34 0.66 7.87
N VAL A 119 0.41 -0.36 8.70
CA VAL A 119 1.66 -1.04 9.02
C VAL A 119 1.69 -2.40 8.33
N SER A 120 2.78 -2.71 7.65
CA SER A 120 3.02 -4.04 7.09
C SER A 120 3.61 -4.93 8.18
N LEU A 121 2.87 -5.99 8.55
CA LEU A 121 3.27 -6.95 9.57
C LEU A 121 2.75 -8.34 9.19
N ASP A 122 3.66 -9.22 8.82
CA ASP A 122 3.33 -10.53 8.25
C ASP A 122 3.36 -11.68 9.28
N THR A 123 3.85 -11.44 10.50
CA THR A 123 4.03 -12.46 11.54
C THR A 123 4.11 -11.83 12.92
N LEU A 124 3.72 -12.58 13.95
CA LEU A 124 3.88 -12.26 15.37
C LEU A 124 5.08 -12.97 16.01
N ARG A 125 5.88 -13.73 15.21
CA ARG A 125 7.02 -14.52 15.70
C ARG A 125 8.34 -13.85 15.26
N PRO A 126 9.26 -13.51 16.19
CA PRO A 126 10.51 -12.82 15.88
C PRO A 126 11.37 -13.52 14.83
N GLU A 127 11.59 -14.83 14.97
CA GLU A 127 12.42 -15.59 14.05
C GLU A 127 11.81 -15.66 12.63
N ARG A 128 10.48 -15.65 12.54
CA ARG A 128 9.77 -15.61 11.27
C ARG A 128 9.83 -14.22 10.65
N PHE A 129 9.76 -13.18 11.48
CA PHE A 129 9.94 -11.80 11.02
C PHE A 129 11.31 -11.64 10.36
N GLU A 130 12.39 -12.12 10.98
CA GLU A 130 13.74 -12.08 10.40
C GLU A 130 13.82 -12.83 9.06
N ARG A 131 13.17 -13.98 8.95
CA ARG A 131 13.13 -14.76 7.70
C ARG A 131 12.36 -14.05 6.59
N ILE A 132 11.22 -13.42 6.90
CA ILE A 132 10.40 -12.72 5.92
C ILE A 132 11.04 -11.38 5.53
N ALA A 133 11.49 -10.60 6.49
CA ALA A 133 12.07 -9.27 6.29
C ALA A 133 13.50 -9.32 5.75
N ARG A 134 14.23 -10.43 5.96
CA ARG A 134 15.61 -10.74 5.56
C ARG A 134 16.68 -9.78 6.10
N ARG A 135 16.41 -8.50 6.18
CA ARG A 135 17.40 -7.48 6.56
C ARG A 135 16.74 -6.36 7.36
N GLY A 136 17.42 -5.93 8.41
CA GLY A 136 17.20 -4.67 9.11
C GLY A 136 15.91 -4.60 9.93
N GLY A 137 16.02 -4.46 11.24
CA GLY A 137 14.91 -4.28 12.16
C GLY A 137 14.42 -5.56 12.82
N ARG A 138 13.66 -5.39 13.89
CA ARG A 138 13.11 -6.47 14.68
C ARG A 138 11.60 -6.29 14.82
N LEU A 139 10.90 -7.37 15.12
CA LEU A 139 9.45 -7.33 15.36
C LEU A 139 9.07 -6.31 16.45
N GLU A 140 9.88 -6.25 17.51
CA GLU A 140 9.66 -5.31 18.63
C GLU A 140 9.69 -3.84 18.17
N ASP A 141 10.52 -3.50 17.18
CA ASP A 141 10.59 -2.15 16.62
C ASP A 141 9.27 -1.79 15.90
N VAL A 142 8.67 -2.76 15.20
CA VAL A 142 7.35 -2.58 14.54
C VAL A 142 6.25 -2.39 15.58
N LEU A 143 6.20 -3.23 16.61
CA LEU A 143 5.20 -3.15 17.68
C LEU A 143 5.32 -1.82 18.45
N ALA A 144 6.56 -1.40 18.78
CA ALA A 144 6.81 -0.09 19.39
C ALA A 144 6.37 1.06 18.47
N GLY A 145 6.59 0.92 17.16
CA GLY A 145 6.12 1.87 16.16
C GLY A 145 4.60 1.98 16.10
N MET A 146 3.89 0.87 16.17
CA MET A 146 2.41 0.84 16.21
C MET A 146 1.87 1.52 17.47
N GLU A 147 2.47 1.25 18.62
CA GLU A 147 2.08 1.89 19.88
C GLU A 147 2.37 3.40 19.85
N ALA A 148 3.49 3.83 19.27
CA ALA A 148 3.78 5.26 19.08
C ALA A 148 2.77 5.93 18.14
N ALA A 149 2.35 5.26 17.07
CA ALA A 149 1.34 5.75 16.15
C ALA A 149 -0.02 5.91 16.85
N ARG A 150 -0.42 4.93 17.67
CA ARG A 150 -1.65 4.98 18.46
C ARG A 150 -1.64 6.17 19.41
N ARG A 151 -0.54 6.36 20.16
CA ARG A 151 -0.38 7.51 21.08
C ARG A 151 -0.39 8.86 20.35
N ALA A 152 0.09 8.91 19.12
CA ALA A 152 0.07 10.11 18.28
C ALA A 152 -1.29 10.37 17.58
N GLY A 153 -2.30 9.50 17.77
CA GLY A 153 -3.61 9.65 17.15
C GLY A 153 -3.66 9.29 15.66
N LEU A 154 -2.67 8.57 15.14
CA LEU A 154 -2.66 8.08 13.74
C LEU A 154 -3.59 6.86 13.56
N GLU A 155 -4.86 7.05 13.83
CA GLU A 155 -5.86 5.97 13.88
C GLU A 155 -6.91 6.06 12.75
N PRO A 156 -7.57 4.95 12.42
CA PRO A 156 -7.28 3.58 12.87
C PRO A 156 -6.00 3.02 12.26
N ILE A 157 -5.16 2.36 13.07
CA ILE A 157 -4.02 1.60 12.57
C ILE A 157 -4.55 0.37 11.85
N LYS A 158 -4.09 0.18 10.62
CA LYS A 158 -4.45 -0.99 9.82
C LYS A 158 -3.21 -1.81 9.54
N ILE A 159 -3.27 -3.08 9.89
CA ILE A 159 -2.18 -4.02 9.68
C ILE A 159 -2.42 -4.73 8.36
N ASN A 160 -1.44 -4.67 7.46
CA ASN A 160 -1.46 -5.41 6.21
C ASN A 160 -0.54 -6.63 6.35
N THR A 161 -1.09 -7.81 6.11
CA THR A 161 -0.40 -9.09 6.19
C THR A 161 -0.51 -9.80 4.86
N VAL A 162 0.60 -10.03 4.19
CA VAL A 162 0.66 -10.90 3.01
C VAL A 162 0.77 -12.34 3.49
N VAL A 163 -0.22 -13.15 3.16
CA VAL A 163 -0.24 -14.56 3.60
C VAL A 163 0.41 -15.43 2.54
N MET A 164 1.36 -16.26 2.98
CA MET A 164 2.17 -17.13 2.12
C MET A 164 2.16 -18.55 2.68
N ARG A 165 1.75 -19.51 1.86
CA ARG A 165 1.70 -20.94 2.21
C ARG A 165 3.09 -21.46 2.64
N GLY A 166 3.12 -22.17 3.76
CA GLY A 166 4.34 -22.74 4.34
C GLY A 166 5.29 -21.71 4.95
N MET A 167 4.85 -20.44 5.06
CA MET A 167 5.64 -19.39 5.68
C MET A 167 4.96 -18.72 6.89
N ASN A 168 3.72 -18.27 6.76
CA ASN A 168 2.96 -17.61 7.82
C ASN A 168 1.45 -17.92 7.79
N ASP A 169 1.04 -18.88 6.98
CA ASP A 169 -0.36 -19.30 6.85
C ASP A 169 -0.90 -20.02 8.10
N ASP A 170 -0.01 -20.48 8.98
CA ASP A 170 -0.32 -21.03 10.30
C ASP A 170 -0.59 -19.94 11.38
N GLU A 171 -0.30 -18.66 11.10
CA GLU A 171 -0.52 -17.54 12.03
C GLU A 171 -1.80 -16.71 11.74
N VAL A 172 -2.59 -17.07 10.73
CA VAL A 172 -3.77 -16.27 10.36
C VAL A 172 -4.79 -16.16 11.49
N VAL A 173 -4.93 -17.21 12.30
CA VAL A 173 -5.81 -17.24 13.48
C VAL A 173 -5.26 -16.34 14.60
N ASP A 174 -3.95 -16.39 14.85
CA ASP A 174 -3.31 -15.58 15.90
C ASP A 174 -3.38 -14.09 15.55
N LEU A 175 -3.12 -13.74 14.30
CA LEU A 175 -3.28 -12.38 13.80
C LEU A 175 -4.74 -11.91 13.86
N ALA A 176 -5.71 -12.79 13.52
CA ALA A 176 -7.13 -12.47 13.62
C ALA A 176 -7.57 -12.23 15.08
N ARG A 177 -7.04 -13.00 16.03
CA ARG A 177 -7.29 -12.85 17.47
C ARG A 177 -6.90 -11.47 17.99
N GLN A 178 -5.91 -10.82 17.40
CA GLN A 178 -5.50 -9.46 17.77
C GLN A 178 -6.61 -8.42 17.52
N THR A 179 -7.61 -8.72 16.70
CA THR A 179 -8.79 -7.84 16.57
C THR A 179 -9.65 -7.79 17.83
N MET A 180 -9.60 -8.86 18.65
CA MET A 180 -10.32 -8.98 19.92
C MET A 180 -9.44 -8.48 21.09
N GLU A 181 -8.18 -8.90 21.13
CA GLU A 181 -7.27 -8.66 22.26
C GLU A 181 -6.68 -7.23 22.26
N ALA A 182 -6.29 -6.73 21.09
CA ALA A 182 -5.62 -5.44 20.93
C ALA A 182 -6.42 -4.43 20.08
N GLY A 183 -7.61 -4.80 19.61
CA GLY A 183 -8.45 -3.93 18.79
C GLY A 183 -7.86 -3.63 17.39
N TRP A 184 -6.96 -4.44 16.90
CA TRP A 184 -6.29 -4.21 15.63
C TRP A 184 -7.24 -4.36 14.43
N ASN A 185 -6.97 -3.60 13.35
CA ASN A 185 -7.65 -3.78 12.08
C ASN A 185 -6.72 -4.55 11.14
N VAL A 186 -6.84 -5.87 11.11
CA VAL A 186 -5.98 -6.76 10.33
C VAL A 186 -6.53 -6.96 8.92
N ARG A 187 -5.65 -6.89 7.91
CA ARG A 187 -5.98 -7.11 6.51
C ARG A 187 -5.10 -8.18 5.92
N PHE A 188 -5.68 -9.29 5.63
CA PHE A 188 -5.02 -10.37 4.90
C PHE A 188 -5.03 -10.07 3.41
N ILE A 189 -3.87 -10.18 2.79
CA ILE A 189 -3.63 -9.89 1.38
C ILE A 189 -3.13 -11.16 0.71
N GLU A 190 -3.77 -11.58 -0.36
CA GLU A 190 -3.27 -12.68 -1.18
C GLU A 190 -1.95 -12.28 -1.83
N LEU A 191 -1.00 -13.22 -1.86
CA LEU A 191 0.29 -13.03 -2.51
C LEU A 191 0.11 -12.71 -3.98
N MET A 192 0.75 -11.64 -4.45
CA MET A 192 0.73 -11.21 -5.86
C MET A 192 2.08 -11.46 -6.52
N PRO A 193 2.10 -11.94 -7.76
CA PRO A 193 3.34 -12.08 -8.53
C PRO A 193 3.74 -10.71 -9.08
N LEU A 194 4.69 -10.05 -8.44
CA LEU A 194 5.21 -8.76 -8.91
C LEU A 194 6.73 -8.81 -9.01
N GLY A 195 7.23 -8.57 -10.21
CA GLY A 195 8.65 -8.51 -10.52
C GLY A 195 9.33 -9.88 -10.68
N ASN A 196 10.36 -9.89 -11.51
CA ASN A 196 11.22 -11.05 -11.73
C ASN A 196 12.18 -11.19 -10.55
N GLY A 197 12.06 -12.18 -9.70
CA GLY A 197 13.16 -12.48 -8.79
C GLY A 197 12.82 -12.93 -7.38
N VAL A 198 11.64 -12.69 -6.86
CA VAL A 198 11.37 -13.09 -5.48
C VAL A 198 10.78 -14.49 -5.38
N LEU A 199 10.06 -14.87 -6.42
CA LEU A 199 9.43 -16.18 -6.59
C LEU A 199 9.58 -16.61 -8.06
N ALA A 200 10.75 -16.30 -8.65
CA ALA A 200 11.06 -16.54 -10.07
C ALA A 200 11.15 -18.02 -10.44
N ASP A 201 11.10 -18.90 -9.44
CA ASP A 201 11.06 -20.35 -9.61
C ASP A 201 9.72 -20.89 -10.17
N GLY A 202 8.80 -19.99 -10.56
CA GLY A 202 7.47 -20.36 -11.09
C GLY A 202 6.49 -20.87 -10.05
N GLY A 203 6.91 -21.11 -8.81
CA GLY A 203 6.10 -21.69 -7.74
C GLY A 203 5.27 -20.70 -6.92
N TRP A 204 5.09 -19.46 -7.38
CA TRP A 204 4.34 -18.49 -6.59
C TRP A 204 2.86 -18.87 -6.39
N TRP A 205 2.24 -19.55 -7.37
CA TRP A 205 0.87 -20.05 -7.24
C TRP A 205 0.72 -21.05 -6.09
N GLU A 206 1.69 -21.92 -5.90
CA GLU A 206 1.70 -22.89 -4.80
C GLU A 206 1.76 -22.22 -3.43
N ARG A 207 2.27 -20.98 -3.38
CA ARG A 207 2.39 -20.18 -2.15
C ARG A 207 1.19 -19.27 -1.89
N VAL A 208 0.28 -19.15 -2.83
CA VAL A 208 -0.96 -18.39 -2.63
C VAL A 208 -1.84 -19.10 -1.61
N VAL A 209 -2.32 -18.34 -0.64
CA VAL A 209 -3.39 -18.75 0.28
C VAL A 209 -4.58 -17.83 -0.03
N THR A 210 -5.68 -18.41 -0.46
CA THR A 210 -6.85 -17.64 -0.85
C THR A 210 -7.57 -17.06 0.37
N ALA A 211 -8.25 -15.94 0.18
CA ALA A 211 -9.05 -15.34 1.24
C ALA A 211 -10.12 -16.31 1.78
N GLN A 212 -10.64 -17.20 0.94
CA GLN A 212 -11.58 -18.21 1.37
C GLN A 212 -10.94 -19.23 2.32
N GLU A 213 -9.71 -19.68 2.05
CA GLU A 213 -8.96 -20.57 2.94
C GLU A 213 -8.67 -19.89 4.27
N ILE A 214 -8.18 -18.65 4.24
CA ILE A 214 -7.90 -17.84 5.44
C ILE A 214 -9.19 -17.69 6.27
N ARG A 215 -10.28 -17.32 5.62
CA ARG A 215 -11.58 -17.14 6.28
C ARG A 215 -12.05 -18.43 6.97
N ARG A 216 -11.97 -19.58 6.29
CA ARG A 216 -12.37 -20.88 6.89
C ARG A 216 -11.54 -21.22 8.13
N GLN A 217 -10.23 -20.97 8.11
CA GLN A 217 -9.38 -21.21 9.27
C GLN A 217 -9.78 -20.33 10.47
N ILE A 218 -10.06 -19.05 10.22
CA ILE A 218 -10.46 -18.08 11.24
C ILE A 218 -11.86 -18.46 11.80
N GLU A 219 -12.84 -18.74 10.94
CA GLU A 219 -14.18 -19.08 11.35
C GLU A 219 -14.24 -20.40 12.15
N ALA A 220 -13.44 -21.39 11.77
CA ALA A 220 -13.33 -22.64 12.50
C ALA A 220 -12.74 -22.49 13.91
N ALA A 221 -11.87 -21.50 14.12
CA ALA A 221 -11.17 -21.31 15.39
C ALA A 221 -11.80 -20.23 16.30
N LEU A 222 -12.39 -19.17 15.72
CA LEU A 222 -12.79 -17.97 16.44
C LEU A 222 -14.28 -17.61 16.28
N GLY A 223 -15.03 -18.33 15.44
CA GLY A 223 -16.44 -18.08 15.18
C GLY A 223 -16.72 -17.37 13.87
N GLU A 224 -17.99 -17.29 13.51
CA GLU A 224 -18.45 -16.77 12.22
C GLU A 224 -18.13 -15.29 12.04
N LEU A 225 -17.73 -14.93 10.82
CA LEU A 225 -17.38 -13.56 10.43
C LEU A 225 -18.61 -12.79 9.91
N GLU A 226 -18.99 -11.74 10.60
CA GLU A 226 -20.07 -10.85 10.21
C GLU A 226 -19.55 -9.70 9.31
N PRO A 227 -20.28 -9.35 8.21
CA PRO A 227 -19.91 -8.20 7.39
C PRO A 227 -19.88 -6.91 8.22
N ALA A 228 -18.82 -6.12 8.07
CA ALA A 228 -18.64 -4.87 8.81
C ALA A 228 -18.41 -3.67 7.88
N LYS A 229 -18.99 -2.51 8.25
CA LYS A 229 -18.71 -1.25 7.55
C LYS A 229 -17.35 -0.73 7.96
N VAL A 230 -16.60 -0.18 7.00
CA VAL A 230 -15.31 0.46 7.23
C VAL A 230 -15.53 1.89 7.70
N SER A 231 -14.97 2.27 8.84
CA SER A 231 -15.08 3.63 9.40
C SER A 231 -14.23 4.67 8.68
N ALA A 232 -13.17 4.28 7.97
CA ALA A 232 -12.25 5.20 7.29
C ALA A 232 -11.50 4.54 6.12
N GLY A 233 -11.24 5.33 5.06
CA GLY A 233 -10.48 4.95 3.86
C GLY A 233 -11.31 4.12 2.86
N GLY A 234 -11.07 4.28 1.57
CA GLY A 234 -11.76 3.57 0.48
C GLY A 234 -10.88 2.50 -0.16
N GLY A 235 -10.34 1.58 0.63
CA GLY A 235 -9.47 0.49 0.13
C GLY A 235 -10.25 -0.67 -0.48
N PRO A 236 -9.57 -1.65 -1.11
CA PRO A 236 -10.19 -2.78 -1.79
C PRO A 236 -10.69 -3.88 -0.85
N ALA A 237 -10.35 -3.83 0.43
CA ALA A 237 -10.67 -4.88 1.39
C ALA A 237 -12.18 -5.04 1.56
N ARG A 238 -12.65 -6.28 1.54
CA ARG A 238 -13.95 -6.67 2.11
C ARG A 238 -13.74 -6.83 3.61
N THR A 239 -14.57 -6.16 4.41
CA THR A 239 -14.35 -6.04 5.85
C THR A 239 -15.39 -6.81 6.62
N TYR A 240 -14.93 -7.52 7.66
CA TYR A 240 -15.72 -8.35 8.55
C TYR A 240 -15.31 -8.07 10.00
N ARG A 241 -16.10 -8.59 10.93
CA ARG A 241 -15.82 -8.52 12.36
C ARG A 241 -16.13 -9.87 13.01
N LEU A 242 -15.30 -10.27 13.95
CA LEU A 242 -15.58 -11.37 14.85
C LEU A 242 -16.55 -10.91 15.96
N PRO A 243 -17.42 -11.77 16.47
CA PRO A 243 -18.28 -11.44 17.61
C PRO A 243 -17.46 -10.92 18.79
N GLY A 244 -17.85 -9.76 19.32
CA GLY A 244 -17.17 -9.11 20.45
C GLY A 244 -15.85 -8.42 20.13
N ALA A 245 -15.33 -8.49 18.89
CA ALA A 245 -14.11 -7.82 18.54
C ALA A 245 -14.28 -6.28 18.41
N GLN A 246 -13.31 -5.52 18.91
CA GLN A 246 -13.25 -4.09 18.71
C GLN A 246 -12.68 -3.75 17.32
N GLY A 247 -11.70 -4.51 16.86
CA GLY A 247 -11.09 -4.36 15.56
C GLY A 247 -11.88 -5.04 14.43
N THR A 248 -11.30 -5.03 13.24
CA THR A 248 -11.90 -5.60 12.03
C THR A 248 -10.94 -6.49 11.27
N LEU A 249 -11.48 -7.44 10.54
CA LEU A 249 -10.76 -8.27 9.58
C LEU A 249 -11.08 -7.83 8.16
N GLY A 250 -10.05 -7.63 7.35
CA GLY A 250 -10.20 -7.28 5.94
C GLY A 250 -9.57 -8.34 5.04
N PHE A 251 -10.18 -8.62 3.89
CA PHE A 251 -9.60 -9.50 2.88
C PHE A 251 -9.39 -8.73 1.59
N ILE A 252 -8.17 -8.76 1.08
CA ILE A 252 -7.76 -8.14 -0.20
C ILE A 252 -7.42 -9.29 -1.15
N THR A 253 -8.27 -9.47 -2.15
CA THR A 253 -8.34 -10.64 -3.02
C THR A 253 -7.97 -10.28 -4.48
N PRO A 254 -6.72 -9.90 -4.77
CA PRO A 254 -6.34 -9.55 -6.13
C PRO A 254 -6.25 -10.77 -7.07
N VAL A 255 -6.14 -11.97 -6.52
CA VAL A 255 -5.91 -13.21 -7.27
C VAL A 255 -7.20 -14.02 -7.37
N SER A 256 -7.81 -14.42 -6.25
CA SER A 256 -8.95 -15.33 -6.23
C SER A 256 -10.29 -14.64 -6.59
N GLU A 257 -10.51 -13.41 -6.15
CA GLU A 257 -11.74 -12.65 -6.37
C GLU A 257 -11.43 -11.18 -6.67
N HIS A 258 -10.94 -10.90 -7.87
CA HIS A 258 -10.50 -9.55 -8.20
C HIS A 258 -11.58 -8.49 -8.01
N PHE A 259 -11.15 -7.33 -7.53
CA PHE A 259 -12.01 -6.16 -7.25
C PHE A 259 -11.86 -5.04 -8.30
N CYS A 260 -11.44 -5.39 -9.52
CA CYS A 260 -11.15 -4.42 -10.59
C CYS A 260 -12.35 -3.55 -10.94
N TYR A 261 -13.57 -4.10 -10.87
CA TYR A 261 -14.82 -3.40 -11.17
C TYR A 261 -15.11 -2.18 -10.26
N ARG A 262 -14.46 -2.10 -9.10
CA ARG A 262 -14.59 -0.96 -8.14
C ARG A 262 -13.25 -0.30 -7.81
N CYS A 263 -12.22 -0.53 -8.61
CA CYS A 263 -10.89 -0.01 -8.36
C CYS A 263 -10.81 1.50 -8.68
N ASN A 264 -10.66 2.33 -7.66
CA ASN A 264 -10.61 3.78 -7.71
C ASN A 264 -9.20 4.39 -7.68
N ARG A 265 -8.14 3.59 -7.95
CA ARG A 265 -6.76 3.98 -7.66
C ARG A 265 -5.93 4.25 -8.89
N LEU A 266 -5.07 5.27 -8.77
CA LEU A 266 -3.88 5.47 -9.58
C LEU A 266 -2.63 5.30 -8.70
N ARG A 267 -1.47 5.08 -9.32
CA ARG A 267 -0.17 5.00 -8.65
C ARG A 267 0.84 5.89 -9.32
N LEU A 268 1.65 6.55 -8.52
CA LEU A 268 2.80 7.32 -8.95
C LEU A 268 4.06 6.66 -8.39
N THR A 269 4.99 6.31 -9.25
CA THR A 269 6.29 5.76 -8.86
C THR A 269 7.22 6.85 -8.38
N ALA A 270 8.28 6.49 -7.67
CA ALA A 270 9.26 7.45 -7.15
C ALA A 270 9.98 8.23 -8.25
N ASP A 271 10.13 7.64 -9.43
CA ASP A 271 10.72 8.25 -10.63
C ASP A 271 9.70 8.94 -11.54
N GLY A 272 8.46 9.17 -11.05
CA GLY A 272 7.47 10.01 -11.70
C GLY A 272 6.65 9.34 -12.80
N GLN A 273 6.58 8.00 -12.83
CA GLN A 273 5.73 7.30 -13.76
C GLN A 273 4.33 7.08 -13.14
N LEU A 274 3.30 7.54 -13.83
CA LEU A 274 1.90 7.27 -13.45
C LEU A 274 1.47 5.92 -13.99
N ARG A 275 1.06 5.03 -13.10
CA ARG A 275 0.56 3.67 -13.42
C ARG A 275 -0.94 3.60 -13.16
N PRO A 276 -1.76 3.34 -14.19
CA PRO A 276 -3.21 3.15 -14.04
C PRO A 276 -3.58 1.90 -13.23
N CYS A 277 -2.76 0.85 -13.31
CA CYS A 277 -2.96 -0.41 -12.61
C CYS A 277 -1.66 -0.92 -12.00
N LEU A 278 -1.74 -1.57 -10.81
CA LEU A 278 -0.59 -2.22 -10.18
C LEU A 278 -0.04 -3.36 -11.05
N LEU A 279 -0.94 -4.12 -11.64
CA LEU A 279 -0.67 -5.34 -12.40
C LEU A 279 -0.65 -5.07 -13.92
N SER A 280 -0.11 -3.92 -14.33
CA SER A 280 0.09 -3.54 -15.74
C SER A 280 1.40 -2.79 -15.86
N ASP A 281 2.13 -3.01 -16.95
CA ASP A 281 3.37 -2.30 -17.27
C ASP A 281 3.14 -0.95 -17.98
N GLN A 282 1.88 -0.54 -18.15
CA GLN A 282 1.57 0.78 -18.71
C GLN A 282 1.99 1.89 -17.76
N GLU A 283 2.76 2.84 -18.28
CA GLU A 283 3.25 4.01 -17.56
C GLU A 283 3.05 5.28 -18.39
N ILE A 284 2.88 6.40 -17.71
CA ILE A 284 2.82 7.75 -18.29
C ILE A 284 3.83 8.60 -17.52
N ASP A 285 4.77 9.19 -18.24
CA ASP A 285 5.81 10.01 -17.66
C ASP A 285 5.24 11.38 -17.23
N LEU A 286 5.28 11.67 -15.94
CA LEU A 286 4.94 12.98 -15.37
C LEU A 286 6.22 13.78 -15.04
N ARG A 287 7.35 13.13 -14.84
CA ARG A 287 8.60 13.77 -14.42
C ARG A 287 9.19 14.67 -15.51
N THR A 288 9.32 14.15 -16.74
CA THR A 288 9.93 14.90 -17.83
C THR A 288 9.16 16.21 -18.13
N PRO A 289 7.83 16.19 -18.31
CA PRO A 289 7.08 17.44 -18.48
C PRO A 289 7.25 18.43 -17.32
N LEU A 290 7.18 17.96 -16.05
CA LEU A 290 7.41 18.81 -14.89
C LEU A 290 8.77 19.53 -14.93
N ARG A 291 9.82 18.81 -15.29
CA ARG A 291 11.18 19.37 -15.40
C ARG A 291 11.38 20.28 -16.60
N GLN A 292 10.50 20.18 -17.57
CA GLN A 292 10.42 21.10 -18.72
C GLN A 292 9.53 22.31 -18.43
N GLY A 293 8.99 22.43 -17.20
CA GLY A 293 8.19 23.58 -16.77
C GLY A 293 6.68 23.41 -17.00
N ALA A 294 6.20 22.17 -17.13
CA ALA A 294 4.76 21.92 -17.23
C ALA A 294 4.03 22.48 -16.00
N ASP A 295 2.93 23.18 -16.25
CA ASP A 295 2.02 23.71 -15.24
C ASP A 295 1.01 22.66 -14.72
N VAL A 296 0.17 23.07 -13.77
CA VAL A 296 -0.85 22.19 -13.16
C VAL A 296 -1.83 21.68 -14.22
N GLU A 297 -2.23 22.49 -15.20
CA GLU A 297 -3.19 22.11 -16.26
C GLU A 297 -2.60 21.02 -17.17
N GLN A 298 -1.33 21.13 -17.53
CA GLN A 298 -0.64 20.11 -18.33
C GLN A 298 -0.49 18.79 -17.55
N ILE A 299 -0.22 18.85 -16.25
CA ILE A 299 -0.19 17.65 -15.40
C ILE A 299 -1.58 17.03 -15.23
N LYS A 300 -2.65 17.83 -15.13
CA LYS A 300 -4.03 17.34 -15.13
C LYS A 300 -4.35 16.56 -16.41
N ALA A 301 -3.94 17.06 -17.57
CA ALA A 301 -4.13 16.36 -18.84
C ALA A 301 -3.46 14.97 -18.85
N LEU A 302 -2.25 14.84 -18.31
CA LEU A 302 -1.55 13.55 -18.19
C LEU A 302 -2.22 12.62 -17.16
N LEU A 303 -2.72 13.16 -16.05
CA LEU A 303 -3.51 12.38 -15.09
C LEU A 303 -4.80 11.84 -15.70
N LEU A 304 -5.50 12.65 -16.52
CA LEU A 304 -6.68 12.22 -17.27
C LEU A 304 -6.36 11.09 -18.25
N GLN A 305 -5.25 11.17 -18.98
CA GLN A 305 -4.79 10.05 -19.81
C GLN A 305 -4.59 8.76 -18.98
N GLY A 306 -4.06 8.89 -17.75
CA GLY A 306 -3.90 7.77 -16.84
C GLY A 306 -5.25 7.19 -16.39
N ILE A 307 -6.26 8.02 -16.20
CA ILE A 307 -7.62 7.59 -15.89
C ILE A 307 -8.24 6.86 -17.08
N GLU A 308 -8.13 7.41 -18.26
CA GLU A 308 -8.68 6.84 -19.52
C GLU A 308 -8.03 5.49 -19.88
N ARG A 309 -6.71 5.38 -19.70
CA ARG A 309 -5.94 4.16 -19.97
C ARG A 309 -6.06 3.09 -18.88
N LYS A 310 -6.84 3.34 -17.83
CA LYS A 310 -7.02 2.35 -16.76
C LYS A 310 -7.74 1.12 -17.29
N PRO A 311 -7.13 -0.10 -17.22
CA PRO A 311 -7.72 -1.30 -17.78
C PRO A 311 -9.00 -1.70 -17.03
N MET A 312 -9.92 -2.38 -17.72
CA MET A 312 -11.12 -2.94 -17.12
C MET A 312 -10.75 -3.88 -15.96
N ARG A 313 -9.80 -4.78 -16.22
CA ARG A 313 -9.24 -5.73 -15.23
C ARG A 313 -7.76 -5.97 -15.49
N HIS A 314 -7.07 -6.56 -14.53
CA HIS A 314 -5.76 -7.17 -14.77
C HIS A 314 -5.93 -8.55 -15.44
N HIS A 315 -4.82 -9.10 -15.92
CA HIS A 315 -4.81 -10.35 -16.69
C HIS A 315 -4.00 -11.47 -16.02
N LEU A 316 -3.99 -11.51 -14.66
CA LEU A 316 -3.29 -12.57 -13.92
C LEU A 316 -3.86 -13.97 -14.20
N ASP A 317 -5.16 -14.06 -14.43
CA ASP A 317 -5.86 -15.28 -14.86
C ASP A 317 -5.42 -15.77 -16.25
N GLU A 318 -4.86 -14.90 -17.08
CA GLU A 318 -4.27 -15.18 -18.39
C GLU A 318 -2.74 -15.35 -18.29
N CYS A 319 -2.18 -15.52 -17.08
CA CYS A 319 -0.74 -15.61 -16.82
C CYS A 319 0.07 -14.39 -17.30
N GLN A 320 -0.57 -13.23 -17.52
CA GLN A 320 0.11 -11.99 -17.86
C GLN A 320 0.52 -11.27 -16.57
N MET A 321 1.80 -11.35 -16.25
CA MET A 321 2.37 -10.72 -15.07
C MET A 321 3.17 -9.47 -15.48
N PRO A 322 3.09 -8.37 -14.70
CA PRO A 322 3.96 -7.23 -14.92
C PRO A 322 5.42 -7.65 -14.65
N ALA A 323 6.31 -7.29 -15.57
CA ALA A 323 7.71 -7.69 -15.53
C ALA A 323 8.67 -6.50 -15.36
N SER A 324 8.18 -5.27 -15.59
CA SER A 324 9.05 -4.08 -15.67
C SER A 324 9.57 -3.61 -14.31
N ARG A 325 8.86 -3.91 -13.21
CA ARG A 325 9.19 -3.40 -11.86
C ARG A 325 8.84 -4.39 -10.77
N VAL A 326 9.61 -4.36 -9.68
CA VAL A 326 9.27 -5.03 -8.43
C VAL A 326 8.38 -4.15 -7.55
N MET A 327 7.76 -4.75 -6.51
CA MET A 327 6.80 -4.06 -5.64
C MET A 327 7.36 -2.77 -5.00
N SER A 328 8.62 -2.78 -4.56
CA SER A 328 9.27 -1.61 -3.93
C SER A 328 9.45 -0.42 -4.86
N GLU A 329 9.51 -0.64 -6.17
CA GLU A 329 9.63 0.43 -7.16
C GLU A 329 8.28 1.05 -7.53
N ILE A 330 7.18 0.29 -7.34
CA ILE A 330 5.82 0.75 -7.66
C ILE A 330 5.14 1.41 -6.45
N GLY A 331 5.59 1.06 -5.27
CA GLY A 331 4.96 1.48 -4.01
C GLY A 331 3.80 0.56 -3.62
N GLY A 332 4.13 -0.43 -2.84
CA GLY A 332 3.24 -1.48 -2.32
C GLY A 332 2.16 -1.01 -1.34
#